data_f64424e58a1d73929ba634d405ca2ec0
#
_entry.id   f64424e58a1d73929ba634d405ca2ec0
#
_cell.length_a   1.000
_cell.length_b   1.000
_cell.length_c   1.000
_cell.angle_alpha   90.00
_cell.angle_beta   90.00
_cell.angle_gamma   90.00
#
_symmetry.space_group_name_H-M   'P 1'
#
loop_
_entity.id
_entity.type
_entity.pdbx_description
1 polymer ?
#
loop_
_entity_poly.entity_id
_entity_poly.type
_entity_poly.pdbx_seq_one_letter_code
_entity_poly.pdbx_strand_id
1 'polypeptide(L)'
;MKLGFIGTGKITSSVITGICNSSIKYNRIFVSSRNNKISKNLKKRFKKISIEKNNQKIIDSCSWIFLAVTPTVGKKILKDLKFRSNQTVISFISTITIPQLKKMIKVKSDIL
;
A
#
# COMPACT_ATOMS: atom_id res chain seq x y z
N MET A 1 -10.51 10.12 -2.73
CA MET A 1 -9.46 9.45 -1.95
C MET A 1 -8.83 8.35 -2.80
N LYS A 2 -7.52 8.38 -2.90
CA LYS A 2 -6.77 7.36 -3.63
C LYS A 2 -6.02 6.47 -2.64
N LEU A 3 -6.15 5.17 -2.81
CA LEU A 3 -5.54 4.16 -1.95
C LEU A 3 -4.38 3.50 -2.68
N GLY A 4 -3.26 3.31 -2.00
CA GLY A 4 -2.09 2.64 -2.55
C GLY A 4 -1.67 1.44 -1.73
N PHE A 5 -1.32 0.37 -2.40
CA PHE A 5 -0.85 -0.86 -1.75
C PHE A 5 0.57 -1.17 -2.20
N ILE A 6 1.48 -1.15 -1.26
CA ILE A 6 2.86 -1.59 -1.46
C ILE A 6 2.92 -3.05 -1.05
N GLY A 7 3.18 -3.91 -2.02
CA GLY A 7 3.10 -5.36 -1.83
C GLY A 7 1.77 -5.91 -2.31
N THR A 8 1.81 -6.98 -3.08
CA THR A 8 0.62 -7.58 -3.70
C THR A 8 0.59 -9.07 -3.38
N GLY A 9 0.13 -9.39 -2.18
CA GLY A 9 -0.04 -10.77 -1.73
C GLY A 9 -1.48 -11.06 -1.36
N LYS A 10 -1.68 -12.13 -0.60
CA LYS A 10 -3.03 -12.55 -0.17
C LYS A 10 -3.71 -11.50 0.70
N ILE A 11 -2.97 -10.85 1.58
CA ILE A 11 -3.53 -9.80 2.45
C ILE A 11 -4.05 -8.64 1.59
N THR A 12 -3.26 -8.18 0.63
CA THR A 12 -3.67 -7.12 -0.29
C THR A 12 -4.93 -7.50 -1.03
N SER A 13 -4.97 -8.70 -1.59
CA SER A 13 -6.14 -9.19 -2.32
C SER A 13 -7.39 -9.22 -1.44
N SER A 14 -7.27 -9.70 -0.21
CA SER A 14 -8.39 -9.77 0.73
C SER A 14 -8.89 -8.39 1.14
N VAL A 15 -7.98 -7.47 1.45
CA VAL A 15 -8.33 -6.11 1.86
C VAL A 15 -9.01 -5.36 0.73
N ILE A 16 -8.46 -5.43 -0.48
CA ILE A 16 -9.04 -4.78 -1.66
C ILE A 16 -10.43 -5.33 -1.96
N THR A 17 -10.58 -6.65 -1.90
CA THR A 17 -11.90 -7.29 -2.11
C THR A 17 -12.92 -6.76 -1.10
N GLY A 18 -12.51 -6.66 0.17
CA GLY A 18 -13.37 -6.10 1.22
C GLY A 18 -13.75 -4.64 0.97
N ILE A 19 -12.80 -3.82 0.58
CA ILE A 19 -13.04 -2.40 0.27
C ILE A 19 -13.99 -2.26 -0.92
N CYS A 20 -13.74 -3.00 -2.01
CA CYS A 20 -14.55 -2.92 -3.22
C CYS A 20 -15.98 -3.40 -3.02
N ASN A 21 -16.19 -4.31 -2.08
CA ASN A 21 -17.52 -4.82 -1.74
C ASN A 21 -18.19 -4.07 -0.59
N SER A 22 -17.57 -2.99 -0.11
CA SER A 22 -18.09 -2.18 0.99
C SER A 22 -18.71 -0.87 0.47
N SER A 23 -19.20 -0.06 1.41
CA SER A 23 -19.69 1.30 1.11
C SER A 23 -18.58 2.36 1.15
N ILE A 24 -17.34 1.97 1.37
CA ILE A 24 -16.20 2.90 1.39
C ILE A 24 -16.05 3.55 0.02
N LYS A 25 -16.01 4.89 0.01
CA LYS A 25 -15.86 5.66 -1.23
C LYS A 25 -14.38 5.94 -1.50
N TYR A 26 -13.94 5.63 -2.70
CA TYR A 26 -12.58 5.89 -3.15
C TYR A 26 -12.60 6.20 -4.65
N ASN A 27 -11.57 6.91 -5.12
CA ASN A 27 -11.44 7.27 -6.53
C ASN A 27 -10.72 6.19 -7.32
N ARG A 28 -9.62 5.68 -6.77
CA ARG A 28 -8.78 4.69 -7.43
C ARG A 28 -7.93 3.94 -6.41
N ILE A 29 -7.58 2.71 -6.74
CA ILE A 29 -6.66 1.90 -5.94
C ILE A 29 -5.45 1.56 -6.82
N PHE A 30 -4.25 1.92 -6.35
CA PHE A 30 -3.01 1.56 -6.99
C PHE A 30 -2.41 0.35 -6.31
N VAL A 31 -1.96 -0.63 -7.09
CA VAL A 31 -1.32 -1.83 -6.56
C VAL A 31 0.05 -2.01 -7.20
N SER A 32 1.01 -2.49 -6.42
CA SER A 32 2.34 -2.78 -6.95
C SER A 32 2.30 -3.98 -7.90
N SER A 33 3.26 -4.04 -8.81
CA SER A 33 3.32 -5.09 -9.83
C SER A 33 4.18 -6.28 -9.41
N ARG A 34 4.69 -6.31 -8.18
CA ARG A 34 5.62 -7.35 -7.73
C ARG A 34 5.06 -8.76 -7.90
N ASN A 35 3.79 -8.98 -7.58
CA ASN A 35 3.10 -10.22 -7.89
C ASN A 35 2.12 -9.97 -9.04
N ASN A 36 2.60 -10.15 -10.26
CA ASN A 36 1.81 -9.87 -11.46
C ASN A 36 0.51 -10.67 -11.54
N LYS A 37 0.53 -11.91 -11.08
CA LYS A 37 -0.67 -12.76 -11.12
C LYS A 37 -1.80 -12.19 -10.29
N ILE A 38 -1.49 -11.77 -9.05
CA ILE A 38 -2.49 -11.18 -8.16
C ILE A 38 -2.91 -9.80 -8.64
N SER A 39 -1.95 -8.96 -9.05
CA SER A 39 -2.25 -7.60 -9.55
C SER A 39 -3.17 -7.63 -10.75
N LYS A 40 -2.89 -8.50 -11.72
CA LYS A 40 -3.71 -8.65 -12.92
C LYS A 40 -5.10 -9.19 -12.60
N ASN A 41 -5.20 -10.13 -11.67
CA ASN A 41 -6.48 -10.66 -11.22
C ASN A 41 -7.34 -9.57 -10.60
N LEU A 42 -6.76 -8.74 -9.72
CA LEU A 42 -7.46 -7.64 -9.08
C LEU A 42 -7.94 -6.62 -10.12
N LYS A 43 -7.07 -6.25 -11.06
CA LYS A 43 -7.44 -5.32 -12.13
C LYS A 43 -8.59 -5.84 -13.00
N LYS A 44 -8.61 -7.13 -13.24
CA LYS A 44 -9.65 -7.80 -14.01
C LYS A 44 -11.00 -7.80 -13.29
N ARG A 45 -10.96 -7.95 -11.97
CA ARG A 45 -12.16 -8.03 -11.12
C ARG A 45 -12.75 -6.68 -10.79
N PHE A 46 -11.92 -5.65 -10.63
CA PHE A 46 -12.34 -4.33 -10.16
C PHE A 46 -11.86 -3.21 -11.09
N LYS A 47 -12.78 -2.37 -11.53
CA LYS A 47 -12.51 -1.34 -12.55
C LYS A 47 -11.56 -0.23 -12.09
N LYS A 48 -11.56 0.08 -10.80
CA LYS A 48 -10.78 1.21 -10.26
C LYS A 48 -9.37 0.82 -9.83
N ILE A 49 -8.91 -0.37 -10.19
CA ILE A 49 -7.55 -0.83 -9.88
C ILE A 49 -6.59 -0.40 -10.98
N SER A 50 -5.46 0.18 -10.58
CA SER A 50 -4.34 0.49 -11.47
C SER A 50 -3.08 -0.21 -10.97
N ILE A 51 -2.35 -0.84 -11.87
CA ILE A 51 -1.07 -1.47 -11.55
C ILE A 51 0.04 -0.46 -11.80
N GLU A 52 0.90 -0.23 -10.80
CA GLU A 52 2.03 0.68 -10.91
C GLU A 52 3.32 -0.05 -10.56
N LYS A 53 4.30 0.02 -11.44
CA LYS A 53 5.59 -0.68 -11.26
C LYS A 53 6.50 0.02 -10.25
N ASN A 54 6.34 1.33 -10.08
CA ASN A 54 7.21 2.13 -9.23
C ASN A 54 6.50 2.44 -7.91
N ASN A 55 7.05 1.93 -6.80
CA ASN A 55 6.47 2.13 -5.47
C ASN A 55 6.41 3.60 -5.07
N GLN A 56 7.40 4.41 -5.46
CA GLN A 56 7.39 5.84 -5.14
C GLN A 56 6.23 6.55 -5.82
N LYS A 57 5.89 6.16 -7.05
CA LYS A 57 4.74 6.73 -7.75
C LYS A 57 3.41 6.38 -7.06
N ILE A 58 3.32 5.19 -6.49
CA ILE A 58 2.15 4.81 -5.69
C ILE A 58 2.03 5.75 -4.49
N ILE A 59 3.11 5.96 -3.76
CA ILE A 59 3.13 6.85 -2.59
C ILE A 59 2.77 8.27 -3.00
N ASP A 60 3.36 8.77 -4.07
CA ASP A 60 3.13 10.14 -4.53
C ASP A 60 1.68 10.40 -4.98
N SER A 61 0.98 9.36 -5.40
CA SER A 61 -0.37 9.47 -5.94
C SER A 61 -1.48 9.27 -4.91
N CYS A 62 -1.16 8.74 -3.73
CA CYS A 62 -2.18 8.26 -2.80
C CYS A 62 -2.15 8.98 -1.47
N SER A 63 -3.33 9.11 -0.84
CA SER A 63 -3.46 9.67 0.50
C SER A 63 -3.40 8.60 1.60
N TRP A 64 -3.78 7.38 1.27
CA TRP A 64 -3.71 6.22 2.17
C TRP A 64 -2.78 5.18 1.57
N ILE A 65 -1.75 4.79 2.33
CA ILE A 65 -0.75 3.83 1.88
C ILE A 65 -0.82 2.59 2.78
N PHE A 66 -1.07 1.45 2.17
CA PHE A 66 -1.10 0.16 2.85
C PHE A 66 0.22 -0.55 2.60
N LEU A 67 0.94 -0.89 3.67
CA LEU A 67 2.19 -1.63 3.59
C LEU A 67 1.91 -3.10 3.84
N ALA A 68 1.98 -3.91 2.79
CA ALA A 68 1.63 -5.34 2.83
C ALA A 68 2.77 -6.18 2.27
N VAL A 69 3.95 -5.97 2.78
CA VAL A 69 5.17 -6.71 2.42
C VAL A 69 5.69 -7.48 3.61
N THR A 70 6.59 -8.42 3.38
CA THR A 70 7.27 -9.14 4.46
C THR A 70 8.21 -8.19 5.21
N PRO A 71 8.56 -8.48 6.48
CA PRO A 71 9.49 -7.62 7.22
C PRO A 71 10.82 -7.41 6.51
N THR A 72 11.38 -8.45 5.91
CA THR A 72 12.65 -8.37 5.18
C THR A 72 12.54 -7.40 4.00
N VAL A 73 11.49 -7.53 3.21
CA VAL A 73 11.25 -6.63 2.07
C VAL A 73 10.96 -5.22 2.56
N GLY A 74 10.16 -5.08 3.62
CA GLY A 74 9.83 -3.78 4.18
C GLY A 74 11.07 -3.00 4.61
N LYS A 75 11.97 -3.63 5.35
CA LYS A 75 13.23 -3.00 5.75
C LYS A 75 14.08 -2.56 4.56
N LYS A 76 14.04 -3.35 3.48
CA LYS A 76 14.83 -3.06 2.28
C LYS A 76 14.28 -1.88 1.47
N ILE A 77 12.96 -1.81 1.29
CA ILE A 77 12.35 -0.82 0.40
C ILE A 77 12.02 0.49 1.10
N LEU A 78 11.61 0.46 2.38
CA LEU A 78 11.13 1.65 3.08
C LEU A 78 12.21 2.72 3.26
N LYS A 79 13.46 2.33 3.38
CA LYS A 79 14.56 3.30 3.52
C LYS A 79 14.73 4.20 2.29
N ASP A 80 14.32 3.73 1.12
CA ASP A 80 14.45 4.47 -0.13
C ASP A 80 13.15 5.17 -0.56
N LEU A 81 12.05 4.93 0.14
CA LEU A 81 10.76 5.53 -0.18
C LEU A 81 10.54 6.80 0.65
N LYS A 82 9.99 7.82 0.00
CA LYS A 82 9.70 9.11 0.64
C LYS A 82 8.19 9.29 0.78
N PHE A 83 7.74 9.45 2.01
CA PHE A 83 6.33 9.68 2.35
C PHE A 83 6.09 11.15 2.61
N ARG A 84 4.83 11.57 2.52
CA ARG A 84 4.41 12.94 2.86
C ARG A 84 3.75 12.95 4.23
N SER A 85 3.85 14.09 4.93
CA SER A 85 3.33 14.23 6.29
C SER A 85 1.81 14.14 6.37
N ASN A 86 1.10 14.40 5.28
CA ASN A 86 -0.37 14.39 5.24
C ASN A 86 -0.95 13.04 4.81
N GLN A 87 -0.13 12.00 4.73
CA GLN A 87 -0.58 10.65 4.37
C GLN A 87 -0.91 9.83 5.59
N THR A 88 -1.85 8.90 5.43
CA THR A 88 -2.13 7.87 6.42
C THR A 88 -1.49 6.57 5.96
N VAL A 89 -0.69 5.96 6.83
CA VAL A 89 0.00 4.70 6.54
C VAL A 89 -0.60 3.60 7.40
N ILE A 90 -1.06 2.55 6.76
CA ILE A 90 -1.58 1.36 7.43
C ILE A 90 -0.62 0.21 7.18
N SER A 91 -0.06 -0.35 8.25
CA SER A 91 0.94 -1.40 8.13
C SER A 91 0.35 -2.78 8.47
N PHE A 92 0.59 -3.72 7.58
CA PHE A 92 0.37 -5.14 7.82
C PHE A 92 1.71 -5.89 7.95
N ILE A 93 2.81 -5.15 8.13
CA ILE A 93 4.13 -5.78 8.25
C ILE A 93 4.28 -6.34 9.66
N SER A 94 4.29 -7.67 9.79
CA SER A 94 4.50 -8.32 11.07
C SER A 94 5.90 -8.01 11.59
N THR A 95 6.08 -8.01 12.91
CA THR A 95 7.36 -7.80 13.61
C THR A 95 7.99 -6.41 13.46
N ILE A 96 7.47 -5.53 12.63
CA ILE A 96 7.91 -4.13 12.60
C ILE A 96 6.88 -3.30 13.37
N THR A 97 7.31 -2.73 14.48
CA THR A 97 6.44 -1.93 15.34
C THR A 97 6.19 -0.54 14.76
N ILE A 98 5.15 0.14 15.24
CA ILE A 98 4.86 1.51 14.82
C ILE A 98 6.03 2.46 15.11
N PRO A 99 6.69 2.43 16.31
CA PRO A 99 7.88 3.25 16.52
C PRO A 99 9.02 2.98 15.52
N GLN A 100 9.24 1.73 15.15
CA GLN A 100 10.24 1.38 14.14
C GLN A 100 9.86 1.94 12.77
N LEU A 101 8.59 1.86 12.38
CA LEU A 101 8.10 2.43 11.13
C LEU A 101 8.27 3.94 11.09
N LYS A 102 7.98 4.63 12.17
CA LYS A 102 8.17 6.09 12.26
C LYS A 102 9.61 6.49 11.98
N LYS A 103 10.58 5.72 12.47
CA LYS A 103 12.00 5.97 12.17
C LYS A 103 12.33 5.73 10.70
N MET A 104 11.75 4.69 10.10
CA MET A 104 11.99 4.35 8.70
C MET A 104 11.39 5.35 7.74
N ILE A 105 10.17 5.80 8.03
CA ILE A 105 9.41 6.71 7.17
C ILE A 105 9.94 8.15 7.25
N LYS A 106 10.46 8.55 8.40
CA LYS A 106 11.13 9.85 8.62
C LYS A 106 10.28 11.10 8.43
N VAL A 107 8.95 10.96 8.32
CA VAL A 107 8.02 12.10 8.27
C VAL A 107 6.90 11.87 9.27
N LYS A 108 6.24 12.97 9.65
CA LYS A 108 5.05 12.91 10.52
C LYS A 108 3.86 12.45 9.70
N SER A 109 3.59 11.15 9.69
CA SER A 109 2.40 10.57 9.08
C SER A 109 1.60 9.85 10.14
N ASP A 110 0.29 9.76 9.94
CA ASP A 110 -0.54 8.91 10.76
C ASP A 110 -0.25 7.45 10.39
N ILE A 111 0.24 6.68 11.34
CA ILE A 111 0.55 5.26 11.13
C ILE A 111 -0.40 4.42 11.97
N LEU A 112 -1.08 3.54 11.30
CA LEU A 112 -2.05 2.62 11.91
C LEU A 112 -1.60 1.16 11.79
#